data_aee0729564a9a18b419113476e97e755
#
_entry.id   aee0729564a9a18b419113476e97e755
#
_cell.length_a   1.000
_cell.length_b   1.000
_cell.length_c   1.000
_cell.angle_alpha   90.00
_cell.angle_beta   90.00
_cell.angle_gamma   90.00
#
_symmetry.space_group_name_H-M   'P 1'
#
loop_
_entity.id
_entity.type
_entity.pdbx_description
1 polymer ?
#
loop_
_entity_poly.entity_id
_entity_poly.type
_entity_poly.pdbx_seq_one_letter_code
_entity_poly.pdbx_strand_id
1 'polypeptide(L)'
;MQQITEAAIIMAVTFKKGMYELNTQSNFNYQLNRLVMWDGGDLEEIKKVGPTIHTSEDWKTKLISLGDKAMAEQRTENAIAYYRMSEFFMYDGDPDKKKYYKKGTELFYDYYKEWFESGRVERAEVPYEEVKLPVMHVKPFTEYGTRESGAAPKDVILLHGGNDSYFEELFFPMLYLAENGFEVYLFEGPGQGGVMRVQGKHFTYEWERPVKAVLDYFALSDVTIIGASLGGMLAPRAAAFESRISRVIAWSIFPNFQDVLLSASQGAGTRQFKLAKKLISMHCRSIVNLVFRKKAEKDEMVRWGLEHGKYAYEAKDAYGYASNMSRYQMLDIADKITQDILIVGANKDHFIPYEMIGEEINALKNVRSLTFRLFTDKESAGNHCNCGNSKLVFDTLMNWILQMKSADR
;
A
#
# COMPACT_ATOMS: atom_id res chain seq x y z
N MET A 1 25.28 0.89 -42.53
CA MET A 1 24.11 0.93 -41.62
C MET A 1 24.40 -0.06 -40.51
N GLN A 2 25.09 0.36 -39.46
CA GLN A 2 25.27 -0.42 -38.23
C GLN A 2 24.03 -0.23 -37.38
N GLN A 3 23.29 -1.31 -37.17
CA GLN A 3 22.27 -1.35 -36.12
C GLN A 3 23.01 -1.28 -34.78
N ILE A 4 22.97 -0.11 -34.17
CA ILE A 4 23.25 0.03 -32.75
C ILE A 4 21.99 -0.52 -32.06
N THR A 5 22.02 -1.78 -31.67
CA THR A 5 21.14 -2.28 -30.63
C THR A 5 21.58 -1.60 -29.34
N GLU A 6 20.96 -0.48 -29.00
CA GLU A 6 21.00 0.06 -27.66
C GLU A 6 20.36 -0.98 -26.73
N ALA A 7 21.19 -1.82 -26.16
CA ALA A 7 20.80 -2.54 -24.97
C ALA A 7 20.51 -1.46 -23.91
N ALA A 8 19.22 -1.24 -23.62
CA ALA A 8 18.84 -0.36 -22.55
C ALA A 8 19.61 -0.80 -21.30
N ILE A 9 20.50 0.07 -20.83
CA ILE A 9 21.27 -0.16 -19.60
C ILE A 9 20.21 -0.25 -18.50
N ILE A 10 19.98 -1.44 -17.99
CA ILE A 10 19.12 -1.64 -16.84
C ILE A 10 19.86 -1.03 -15.67
N MET A 11 19.46 0.17 -15.27
CA MET A 11 20.00 0.77 -14.06
C MET A 11 19.49 -0.02 -12.85
N ALA A 12 20.40 -0.36 -11.93
CA ALA A 12 20.03 -0.94 -10.65
C ALA A 12 18.96 -0.08 -9.96
N VAL A 13 17.93 -0.74 -9.41
CA VAL A 13 16.86 -0.01 -8.70
C VAL A 13 17.44 0.66 -7.46
N THR A 14 17.29 1.97 -7.38
CA THR A 14 17.77 2.78 -6.25
C THR A 14 16.60 3.46 -5.55
N PHE A 15 16.73 3.62 -4.23
CA PHE A 15 15.72 4.32 -3.43
C PHE A 15 16.33 5.57 -2.80
N LYS A 16 15.56 6.64 -2.79
CA LYS A 16 15.88 7.85 -2.01
C LYS A 16 15.81 7.51 -0.52
N LYS A 17 16.57 8.26 0.30
CA LYS A 17 16.57 8.10 1.76
C LYS A 17 16.34 9.45 2.43
N GLY A 18 15.46 9.50 3.38
CA GLY A 18 15.17 10.66 4.22
C GLY A 18 13.68 10.89 4.42
N MET A 19 13.36 11.66 5.44
CA MET A 19 12.04 12.22 5.71
C MET A 19 12.18 13.72 5.92
N TYR A 20 11.29 14.49 5.34
CA TYR A 20 11.37 15.95 5.28
C TYR A 20 10.14 16.59 5.92
N GLU A 21 10.32 17.76 6.50
CA GLU A 21 9.23 18.62 6.96
C GLU A 21 8.73 19.46 5.77
N LEU A 22 7.75 18.92 5.05
CA LEU A 22 7.19 19.48 3.82
C LEU A 22 5.85 20.18 4.05
N ASN A 23 5.16 19.86 5.15
CA ASN A 23 3.88 20.45 5.54
C ASN A 23 3.64 20.31 7.03
N THR A 24 2.89 21.22 7.63
CA THR A 24 2.55 21.21 9.06
C THR A 24 1.43 20.22 9.40
N GLN A 25 0.58 19.86 8.41
CA GLN A 25 -0.46 18.85 8.56
C GLN A 25 0.16 17.46 8.32
N SER A 26 0.08 16.56 9.30
CA SER A 26 0.81 15.28 9.31
C SER A 26 0.52 14.38 8.11
N ASN A 27 -0.75 14.29 7.68
CA ASN A 27 -1.10 13.46 6.54
C ASN A 27 -0.61 14.06 5.21
N PHE A 28 -0.75 15.38 4.99
CA PHE A 28 -0.15 16.04 3.84
C PHE A 28 1.38 15.87 3.85
N ASN A 29 2.02 16.07 4.99
CA ASN A 29 3.47 15.86 5.12
C ASN A 29 3.89 14.44 4.73
N TYR A 30 3.16 13.44 5.21
CA TYR A 30 3.44 12.04 4.88
C TYR A 30 3.26 11.77 3.38
N GLN A 31 2.15 12.18 2.78
CA GLN A 31 1.88 11.94 1.36
C GLN A 31 2.84 12.70 0.43
N LEU A 32 3.32 13.88 0.82
CA LEU A 32 4.37 14.59 0.09
C LEU A 32 5.73 13.87 0.18
N ASN A 33 6.06 13.29 1.32
CA ASN A 33 7.23 12.43 1.43
C ASN A 33 7.10 11.16 0.59
N ARG A 34 5.94 10.50 0.61
CA ARG A 34 5.63 9.34 -0.25
C ARG A 34 5.78 9.69 -1.73
N LEU A 35 5.24 10.83 -2.17
CA LEU A 35 5.41 11.35 -3.52
C LEU A 35 6.90 11.48 -3.93
N VAL A 36 7.74 11.99 -3.03
CA VAL A 36 9.18 12.17 -3.29
C VAL A 36 9.94 10.86 -3.24
N MET A 37 9.61 9.99 -2.28
CA MET A 37 10.38 8.78 -1.98
C MET A 37 10.05 7.60 -2.89
N TRP A 38 8.77 7.46 -3.27
CA TRP A 38 8.29 6.29 -4.00
C TRP A 38 7.91 6.58 -5.44
N ASP A 39 7.46 7.82 -5.73
CA ASP A 39 6.80 8.13 -6.99
C ASP A 39 7.65 8.94 -7.97
N GLY A 40 8.81 9.39 -7.55
CA GLY A 40 9.67 10.19 -8.41
C GLY A 40 9.40 11.69 -8.39
N GLY A 41 8.65 12.20 -7.41
CA GLY A 41 8.46 13.65 -7.22
C GLY A 41 9.79 14.37 -6.97
N ASP A 42 9.91 15.61 -7.47
CA ASP A 42 11.08 16.45 -7.24
C ASP A 42 11.03 17.09 -5.85
N LEU A 43 12.07 16.83 -5.04
CA LEU A 43 12.12 17.30 -3.66
C LEU A 43 12.14 18.83 -3.56
N GLU A 44 12.86 19.52 -4.45
CA GLU A 44 12.99 20.99 -4.38
C GLU A 44 11.70 21.70 -4.82
N GLU A 45 10.95 21.12 -5.74
CA GLU A 45 9.61 21.62 -6.09
C GLU A 45 8.65 21.40 -4.92
N ILE A 46 8.68 20.23 -4.29
CA ILE A 46 7.79 19.91 -3.18
C ILE A 46 8.14 20.72 -1.91
N LYS A 47 9.41 21.01 -1.63
CA LYS A 47 9.80 21.94 -0.55
C LYS A 47 9.22 23.35 -0.74
N LYS A 48 9.05 23.79 -1.99
CA LYS A 48 8.48 25.13 -2.29
C LYS A 48 6.96 25.12 -2.22
N VAL A 49 6.32 24.07 -2.73
CA VAL A 49 4.85 23.99 -2.86
C VAL A 49 4.21 23.43 -1.57
N GLY A 50 4.82 22.43 -0.97
CA GLY A 50 4.26 21.72 0.19
C GLY A 50 3.79 22.60 1.34
N PRO A 51 4.59 23.59 1.83
CA PRO A 51 4.17 24.50 2.89
C PRO A 51 2.94 25.37 2.56
N THR A 52 2.59 25.47 1.27
CA THR A 52 1.45 26.27 0.81
C THR A 52 0.17 25.46 0.63
N ILE A 53 0.21 24.16 0.86
CA ILE A 53 -0.94 23.26 0.77
C ILE A 53 -1.65 23.26 2.14
N HIS A 54 -2.87 23.76 2.18
CA HIS A 54 -3.69 23.83 3.39
C HIS A 54 -5.00 23.06 3.28
N THR A 55 -5.46 22.82 2.06
CA THR A 55 -6.74 22.17 1.76
C THR A 55 -6.57 21.05 0.71
N SER A 56 -7.56 20.17 0.58
CA SER A 56 -7.63 19.17 -0.50
C SER A 56 -7.68 19.84 -1.87
N GLU A 57 -8.28 21.02 -1.98
CA GLU A 57 -8.30 21.78 -3.23
C GLU A 57 -6.93 22.38 -3.57
N ASP A 58 -6.18 22.87 -2.57
CA ASP A 58 -4.77 23.26 -2.78
C ASP A 58 -3.94 22.07 -3.25
N TRP A 59 -4.12 20.91 -2.62
CA TRP A 59 -3.44 19.66 -3.00
C TRP A 59 -3.70 19.34 -4.48
N LYS A 60 -4.96 19.26 -4.86
CA LYS A 60 -5.39 19.00 -6.23
C LYS A 60 -4.76 19.97 -7.23
N THR A 61 -5.02 21.26 -7.02
CA THR A 61 -4.65 22.29 -8.00
C THR A 61 -3.14 22.46 -8.15
N LYS A 62 -2.41 22.41 -7.04
CA LYS A 62 -0.94 22.58 -7.05
C LYS A 62 -0.23 21.39 -7.64
N LEU A 63 -0.65 20.16 -7.32
CA LEU A 63 -0.03 18.98 -7.92
C LEU A 63 -0.37 18.83 -9.40
N ILE A 64 -1.57 19.20 -9.85
CA ILE A 64 -1.89 19.28 -11.28
C ILE A 64 -0.98 20.29 -11.96
N SER A 65 -0.82 21.48 -11.38
CA SER A 65 0.07 22.52 -11.95
C SER A 65 1.52 22.06 -12.04
N LEU A 66 2.04 21.34 -11.02
CA LEU A 66 3.37 20.73 -11.09
C LEU A 66 3.46 19.66 -12.18
N GLY A 67 2.43 18.86 -12.36
CA GLY A 67 2.35 17.87 -13.42
C GLY A 67 2.37 18.49 -14.81
N ASP A 68 1.58 19.54 -15.04
CA ASP A 68 1.53 20.26 -16.31
C ASP A 68 2.88 20.95 -16.62
N LYS A 69 3.51 21.56 -15.61
CA LYS A 69 4.86 22.12 -15.72
C LYS A 69 5.89 21.05 -16.07
N ALA A 70 5.89 19.92 -15.35
CA ALA A 70 6.82 18.83 -15.60
C ALA A 70 6.68 18.27 -17.03
N MET A 71 5.44 18.13 -17.53
CA MET A 71 5.20 17.74 -18.92
C MET A 71 5.77 18.75 -19.92
N ALA A 72 5.57 20.05 -19.70
CA ALA A 72 6.11 21.10 -20.55
C ALA A 72 7.65 21.11 -20.57
N GLU A 73 8.27 20.70 -19.48
CA GLU A 73 9.73 20.57 -19.31
C GLU A 73 10.27 19.18 -19.68
N GLN A 74 9.46 18.29 -20.26
CA GLN A 74 9.81 16.90 -20.63
C GLN A 74 10.30 16.03 -19.46
N ARG A 75 9.89 16.35 -18.24
CA ARG A 75 10.17 15.58 -17.01
C ARG A 75 9.01 14.60 -16.72
N THR A 76 8.83 13.62 -17.61
CA THR A 76 7.65 12.73 -17.61
C THR A 76 7.52 11.95 -16.31
N GLU A 77 8.61 11.46 -15.72
CA GLU A 77 8.59 10.74 -14.44
C GLU A 77 8.00 11.60 -13.30
N ASN A 78 8.44 12.87 -13.21
CA ASN A 78 7.84 13.78 -12.22
C ASN A 78 6.35 14.03 -12.50
N ALA A 79 5.97 14.17 -13.79
CA ALA A 79 4.58 14.39 -14.16
C ALA A 79 3.67 13.21 -13.77
N ILE A 80 4.13 11.96 -13.96
CA ILE A 80 3.44 10.74 -13.52
C ILE A 80 3.16 10.83 -12.02
N ALA A 81 4.19 11.11 -11.22
CA ALA A 81 4.08 11.23 -9.76
C ALA A 81 3.06 12.30 -9.34
N TYR A 82 3.14 13.49 -9.94
CA TYR A 82 2.26 14.61 -9.61
C TYR A 82 0.81 14.36 -10.00
N TYR A 83 0.53 13.85 -11.21
CA TYR A 83 -0.84 13.54 -11.63
C TYR A 83 -1.45 12.42 -10.80
N ARG A 84 -0.70 11.33 -10.54
CA ARG A 84 -1.16 10.24 -9.71
C ARG A 84 -1.54 10.71 -8.32
N MET A 85 -0.66 11.49 -7.68
CA MET A 85 -0.92 11.98 -6.33
C MET A 85 -1.94 13.14 -6.28
N SER A 86 -2.19 13.85 -7.38
CA SER A 86 -3.16 14.95 -7.39
C SER A 86 -4.58 14.49 -7.04
N GLU A 87 -4.96 13.25 -7.43
CA GLU A 87 -6.30 12.72 -7.18
C GLU A 87 -6.48 12.16 -5.76
N PHE A 88 -5.39 11.98 -5.00
CA PHE A 88 -5.39 11.27 -3.73
C PHE A 88 -6.41 11.85 -2.72
N PHE A 89 -6.41 13.16 -2.55
CA PHE A 89 -7.35 13.84 -1.65
C PHE A 89 -8.63 14.35 -2.32
N MET A 90 -8.86 14.06 -3.60
CA MET A 90 -10.13 14.38 -4.25
C MET A 90 -11.26 13.50 -3.68
N TYR A 91 -12.43 14.10 -3.50
CA TYR A 91 -13.61 13.37 -3.05
C TYR A 91 -14.18 12.49 -4.16
N ASP A 92 -14.92 11.46 -3.77
CA ASP A 92 -15.71 10.71 -4.73
C ASP A 92 -16.76 11.59 -5.39
N GLY A 93 -16.92 11.45 -6.71
CA GLY A 93 -17.77 12.34 -7.53
C GLY A 93 -17.05 13.58 -8.07
N ASP A 94 -15.82 13.89 -7.64
CA ASP A 94 -15.00 14.90 -8.32
C ASP A 94 -14.67 14.40 -9.75
N PRO A 95 -15.05 15.16 -10.80
CA PRO A 95 -14.86 14.74 -12.19
C PRO A 95 -13.37 14.58 -12.56
N ASP A 96 -12.49 15.27 -11.87
CA ASP A 96 -11.05 15.20 -12.09
C ASP A 96 -10.41 13.96 -11.46
N LYS A 97 -11.03 13.34 -10.43
CA LYS A 97 -10.46 12.18 -9.73
C LYS A 97 -10.12 11.04 -10.70
N LYS A 98 -11.09 10.56 -11.44
CA LYS A 98 -10.89 9.50 -12.43
C LYS A 98 -10.03 9.93 -13.62
N LYS A 99 -10.15 11.20 -14.03
CA LYS A 99 -9.35 11.78 -15.13
C LYS A 99 -7.86 11.76 -14.80
N TYR A 100 -7.46 12.27 -13.64
CA TYR A 100 -6.03 12.35 -13.29
C TYR A 100 -5.47 10.99 -12.84
N TYR A 101 -6.28 10.12 -12.25
CA TYR A 101 -5.91 8.73 -12.05
C TYR A 101 -5.51 8.08 -13.38
N LYS A 102 -6.39 8.16 -14.39
CA LYS A 102 -6.10 7.61 -15.73
C LYS A 102 -4.89 8.28 -16.38
N LYS A 103 -4.81 9.62 -16.34
CA LYS A 103 -3.68 10.37 -16.92
C LYS A 103 -2.35 9.92 -16.34
N GLY A 104 -2.25 9.77 -15.02
CA GLY A 104 -1.03 9.28 -14.36
C GLY A 104 -0.69 7.85 -14.75
N THR A 105 -1.70 6.97 -14.78
CA THR A 105 -1.55 5.55 -15.14
C THR A 105 -1.15 5.39 -16.62
N GLU A 106 -1.81 6.06 -17.53
CA GLU A 106 -1.51 6.01 -18.97
C GLU A 106 -0.07 6.50 -19.25
N LEU A 107 0.33 7.62 -18.65
CA LEU A 107 1.70 8.12 -18.75
C LEU A 107 2.73 7.15 -18.16
N PHE A 108 2.41 6.48 -17.06
CA PHE A 108 3.29 5.46 -16.47
C PHE A 108 3.56 4.33 -17.45
N TYR A 109 2.51 3.74 -18.04
CA TYR A 109 2.68 2.62 -18.98
C TYR A 109 3.33 3.05 -20.31
N ASP A 110 3.15 4.28 -20.77
CA ASP A 110 3.86 4.79 -21.95
C ASP A 110 5.35 5.03 -21.64
N TYR A 111 5.65 5.64 -20.49
CA TYR A 111 7.03 5.97 -20.12
C TYR A 111 7.88 4.73 -19.82
N TYR A 112 7.31 3.74 -19.14
CA TYR A 112 7.97 2.48 -18.79
C TYR A 112 7.66 1.34 -19.76
N LYS A 113 7.14 1.62 -20.97
CA LYS A 113 6.69 0.61 -21.95
C LYS A 113 7.73 -0.46 -22.28
N GLU A 114 9.02 -0.12 -22.31
CA GLU A 114 10.10 -1.07 -22.61
C GLU A 114 10.15 -2.25 -21.65
N TRP A 115 9.77 -2.05 -20.37
CA TRP A 115 9.68 -3.12 -19.40
C TRP A 115 8.61 -4.17 -19.77
N PHE A 116 7.53 -3.70 -20.34
CA PHE A 116 6.38 -4.52 -20.71
C PHE A 116 6.53 -5.11 -22.12
N GLU A 117 6.96 -4.32 -23.10
CA GLU A 117 7.15 -4.75 -24.49
C GLU A 117 8.31 -5.75 -24.63
N SER A 118 9.33 -5.65 -23.80
CA SER A 118 10.44 -6.62 -23.76
C SER A 118 10.06 -7.96 -23.11
N GLY A 119 8.89 -8.06 -22.48
CA GLY A 119 8.47 -9.24 -21.73
C GLY A 119 9.18 -9.43 -20.39
N ARG A 120 9.96 -8.44 -19.92
CA ARG A 120 10.61 -8.50 -18.59
C ARG A 120 9.58 -8.41 -17.46
N VAL A 121 8.58 -7.58 -17.64
CA VAL A 121 7.41 -7.51 -16.77
C VAL A 121 6.20 -7.92 -17.58
N GLU A 122 5.61 -9.03 -17.20
CA GLU A 122 4.38 -9.53 -17.79
C GLU A 122 3.18 -8.90 -17.08
N ARG A 123 2.15 -8.54 -17.84
CA ARG A 123 0.87 -8.05 -17.31
C ARG A 123 -0.21 -9.08 -17.52
N ALA A 124 -0.98 -9.36 -16.49
CA ALA A 124 -2.14 -10.24 -16.57
C ALA A 124 -3.36 -9.59 -15.92
N GLU A 125 -4.53 -10.05 -16.33
CA GLU A 125 -5.82 -9.69 -15.74
C GLU A 125 -6.48 -10.96 -15.22
N VAL A 126 -6.43 -11.19 -13.91
CA VAL A 126 -6.97 -12.38 -13.26
C VAL A 126 -8.49 -12.24 -13.09
N PRO A 127 -9.32 -13.12 -13.65
CA PRO A 127 -10.75 -13.08 -13.44
C PRO A 127 -11.12 -13.24 -11.95
N TYR A 128 -11.95 -12.35 -11.44
CA TYR A 128 -12.44 -12.39 -10.08
C TYR A 128 -13.85 -11.82 -10.01
N GLU A 129 -14.82 -12.68 -9.72
CA GLU A 129 -16.24 -12.29 -9.74
C GLU A 129 -16.59 -11.56 -11.07
N GLU A 130 -17.13 -10.33 -10.99
CA GLU A 130 -17.48 -9.51 -12.16
C GLU A 130 -16.35 -8.58 -12.65
N VAL A 131 -15.18 -8.62 -12.02
CA VAL A 131 -14.03 -7.76 -12.32
C VAL A 131 -12.77 -8.57 -12.68
N LYS A 132 -11.73 -7.87 -13.07
CA LYS A 132 -10.41 -8.43 -13.31
C LYS A 132 -9.39 -7.78 -12.38
N LEU A 133 -8.60 -8.60 -11.70
CA LEU A 133 -7.52 -8.13 -10.85
C LEU A 133 -6.26 -7.97 -11.71
N PRO A 134 -5.69 -6.77 -11.83
CA PRO A 134 -4.44 -6.59 -12.54
C PRO A 134 -3.28 -7.19 -11.75
N VAL A 135 -2.38 -7.85 -12.47
CA VAL A 135 -1.15 -8.42 -11.93
C VAL A 135 0.02 -8.02 -12.80
N MET A 136 1.11 -7.59 -12.18
CA MET A 136 2.43 -7.52 -12.80
C MET A 136 3.25 -8.69 -12.29
N HIS A 137 3.89 -9.42 -13.20
CA HIS A 137 4.75 -10.55 -12.89
C HIS A 137 6.15 -10.27 -13.41
N VAL A 138 7.15 -10.53 -12.58
CA VAL A 138 8.56 -10.41 -12.94
C VAL A 138 9.36 -11.57 -12.40
N LYS A 139 10.14 -12.21 -13.30
CA LYS A 139 11.11 -13.25 -12.94
C LYS A 139 12.42 -12.62 -12.48
N PRO A 140 13.23 -13.35 -11.69
CA PRO A 140 14.57 -12.87 -11.30
C PRO A 140 15.40 -12.46 -12.52
N PHE A 141 16.04 -11.30 -12.43
CA PHE A 141 16.98 -10.81 -13.46
C PHE A 141 18.24 -10.21 -12.83
N THR A 142 19.25 -9.94 -13.64
CA THR A 142 20.48 -9.22 -13.27
C THR A 142 20.58 -7.94 -14.08
N GLU A 143 21.47 -7.01 -13.70
CA GLU A 143 21.73 -5.78 -14.45
C GLU A 143 22.01 -6.01 -15.95
N TYR A 144 22.51 -7.18 -16.31
CA TYR A 144 22.89 -7.55 -17.69
C TYR A 144 21.86 -8.44 -18.41
N GLY A 145 20.68 -8.64 -17.84
CA GLY A 145 19.64 -9.46 -18.45
C GLY A 145 18.98 -10.45 -17.51
N THR A 146 18.22 -11.37 -18.05
CA THR A 146 17.63 -12.45 -17.27
C THR A 146 18.74 -13.33 -16.67
N ARG A 147 18.54 -13.81 -15.43
CA ARG A 147 19.37 -14.87 -14.83
C ARG A 147 19.54 -16.01 -15.84
N GLU A 148 20.67 -16.72 -15.77
CA GLU A 148 20.89 -17.93 -16.59
C GLU A 148 19.60 -18.75 -16.64
N SER A 149 19.13 -19.04 -17.85
CA SER A 149 17.88 -19.76 -18.07
C SER A 149 17.90 -21.08 -17.30
N GLY A 150 17.07 -21.20 -16.27
CA GLY A 150 16.95 -22.41 -15.46
C GLY A 150 17.29 -22.29 -13.97
N ALA A 151 17.83 -21.16 -13.49
CA ALA A 151 18.02 -20.98 -12.05
C ALA A 151 16.66 -20.72 -11.36
N ALA A 152 16.28 -21.60 -10.43
CA ALA A 152 15.06 -21.41 -9.63
C ALA A 152 15.13 -20.08 -8.85
N PRO A 153 14.00 -19.38 -8.67
CA PRO A 153 13.95 -18.19 -7.83
C PRO A 153 14.30 -18.53 -6.38
N LYS A 154 14.82 -17.56 -5.65
CA LYS A 154 15.08 -17.72 -4.21
C LYS A 154 13.79 -17.96 -3.43
N ASP A 155 12.72 -17.29 -3.83
CA ASP A 155 11.34 -17.49 -3.38
C ASP A 155 10.37 -16.86 -4.37
N VAL A 156 9.07 -17.22 -4.25
CA VAL A 156 7.97 -16.60 -4.96
C VAL A 156 7.23 -15.66 -4.02
N ILE A 157 7.15 -14.40 -4.39
CA ILE A 157 6.53 -13.35 -3.58
C ILE A 157 5.21 -12.91 -4.23
N LEU A 158 4.14 -12.91 -3.44
CA LEU A 158 2.89 -12.26 -3.76
C LEU A 158 2.84 -10.92 -3.00
N LEU A 159 2.91 -9.80 -3.72
CA LEU A 159 2.97 -8.45 -3.16
C LEU A 159 1.67 -7.70 -3.42
N HIS A 160 1.15 -7.02 -2.41
CA HIS A 160 0.01 -6.12 -2.57
C HIS A 160 0.06 -4.93 -1.61
N GLY A 161 -0.68 -3.90 -1.96
CA GLY A 161 -0.83 -2.70 -1.15
C GLY A 161 -1.92 -2.78 -0.08
N GLY A 162 -2.28 -1.62 0.47
CA GLY A 162 -3.28 -1.43 1.51
C GLY A 162 -4.49 -0.60 1.07
N ASN A 163 -4.96 0.27 1.97
CA ASN A 163 -6.18 1.05 1.79
C ASN A 163 -6.10 2.07 0.65
N ASP A 164 -4.97 2.77 0.54
CA ASP A 164 -4.77 3.90 -0.39
C ASP A 164 -3.60 3.65 -1.35
N SER A 165 -3.33 2.39 -1.66
CA SER A 165 -2.22 2.01 -2.52
C SER A 165 -2.56 2.19 -3.98
N TYR A 166 -1.53 2.53 -4.73
CA TYR A 166 -1.53 2.47 -6.18
C TYR A 166 -0.68 1.29 -6.62
N PHE A 167 -1.14 0.61 -7.64
CA PHE A 167 -0.46 -0.56 -8.20
C PHE A 167 0.95 -0.19 -8.71
N GLU A 168 1.02 0.93 -9.42
CA GLU A 168 2.24 1.40 -10.08
C GLU A 168 3.31 1.89 -9.09
N GLU A 169 2.94 2.33 -7.90
CA GLU A 169 3.93 2.78 -6.91
C GLU A 169 4.80 1.64 -6.35
N LEU A 170 4.29 0.40 -6.42
CA LEU A 170 5.03 -0.78 -6.00
C LEU A 170 5.86 -1.41 -7.14
N PHE A 171 5.90 -0.77 -8.31
CA PHE A 171 6.67 -1.25 -9.47
C PHE A 171 8.17 -1.35 -9.19
N PHE A 172 8.79 -0.28 -8.69
CA PHE A 172 10.21 -0.31 -8.34
C PHE A 172 10.55 -1.23 -7.16
N PRO A 173 9.76 -1.27 -6.07
CA PRO A 173 9.84 -2.35 -5.08
C PRO A 173 9.81 -3.76 -5.66
N MET A 174 8.89 -4.04 -6.58
CA MET A 174 8.80 -5.32 -7.28
C MET A 174 10.08 -5.63 -8.07
N LEU A 175 10.57 -4.66 -8.85
CA LEU A 175 11.82 -4.82 -9.62
C LEU A 175 13.03 -5.04 -8.71
N TYR A 176 13.11 -4.33 -7.58
CA TYR A 176 14.20 -4.49 -6.62
C TYR A 176 14.25 -5.90 -6.02
N LEU A 177 13.10 -6.46 -5.68
CA LEU A 177 13.00 -7.85 -5.22
C LEU A 177 13.45 -8.82 -6.32
N ALA A 178 13.04 -8.59 -7.57
CA ALA A 178 13.40 -9.45 -8.70
C ALA A 178 14.90 -9.37 -9.04
N GLU A 179 15.51 -8.19 -9.01
CA GLU A 179 16.96 -7.98 -9.15
C GLU A 179 17.75 -8.75 -8.09
N ASN A 180 17.19 -8.89 -6.88
CA ASN A 180 17.78 -9.68 -5.80
C ASN A 180 17.44 -11.18 -5.84
N GLY A 181 16.80 -11.65 -6.90
CA GLY A 181 16.63 -13.07 -7.21
C GLY A 181 15.31 -13.69 -6.78
N PHE A 182 14.29 -12.88 -6.49
CA PHE A 182 12.95 -13.33 -6.18
C PHE A 182 12.04 -13.27 -7.41
N GLU A 183 11.09 -14.19 -7.53
CA GLU A 183 10.00 -14.08 -8.49
C GLU A 183 8.84 -13.35 -7.82
N VAL A 184 8.32 -12.31 -8.46
CA VAL A 184 7.33 -11.42 -7.82
C VAL A 184 6.08 -11.29 -8.64
N TYR A 185 4.95 -11.49 -8.00
CA TYR A 185 3.61 -11.22 -8.47
C TYR A 185 3.04 -10.04 -7.67
N LEU A 186 3.03 -8.87 -8.26
CA LEU A 186 2.38 -7.68 -7.69
C LEU A 186 0.95 -7.64 -8.19
N PHE A 187 -0.03 -7.60 -7.28
CA PHE A 187 -1.44 -7.54 -7.68
C PHE A 187 -2.22 -6.45 -6.95
N GLU A 188 -3.28 -6.01 -7.60
CA GLU A 188 -4.26 -5.08 -7.06
C GLU A 188 -5.59 -5.81 -6.84
N GLY A 189 -6.13 -5.70 -5.66
CA GLY A 189 -7.37 -6.37 -5.28
C GLY A 189 -8.59 -5.43 -5.20
N PRO A 190 -9.75 -5.97 -4.80
CA PRO A 190 -10.96 -5.18 -4.58
C PRO A 190 -10.72 -4.00 -3.64
N GLY A 191 -11.24 -2.84 -3.97
CA GLY A 191 -11.08 -1.61 -3.19
C GLY A 191 -9.81 -0.83 -3.46
N GLN A 192 -8.86 -1.39 -4.21
CA GLN A 192 -7.59 -0.74 -4.53
C GLN A 192 -7.64 -0.13 -5.93
N GLY A 193 -6.83 0.87 -6.17
CA GLY A 193 -6.50 1.54 -7.42
C GLY A 193 -7.54 1.46 -8.54
N GLY A 194 -7.18 0.85 -9.65
CA GLY A 194 -8.04 0.70 -10.83
C GLY A 194 -9.21 -0.25 -10.64
N VAL A 195 -9.07 -1.27 -9.78
CA VAL A 195 -10.17 -2.19 -9.47
C VAL A 195 -11.35 -1.44 -8.84
N MET A 196 -11.06 -0.47 -7.96
CA MET A 196 -12.11 0.40 -7.40
C MET A 196 -12.47 1.56 -8.34
N ARG A 197 -11.47 2.36 -8.76
CA ARG A 197 -11.70 3.62 -9.47
C ARG A 197 -12.24 3.46 -10.89
N VAL A 198 -11.88 2.36 -11.55
CA VAL A 198 -12.26 2.10 -12.93
C VAL A 198 -13.36 1.06 -13.03
N GLN A 199 -13.23 -0.04 -12.28
CA GLN A 199 -14.14 -1.18 -12.36
C GLN A 199 -15.25 -1.14 -11.29
N GLY A 200 -15.17 -0.25 -10.27
CA GLY A 200 -16.21 -0.03 -9.27
C GLY A 200 -16.31 -1.12 -8.19
N LYS A 201 -15.27 -1.95 -8.03
CA LYS A 201 -15.28 -3.01 -7.02
C LYS A 201 -14.73 -2.50 -5.69
N HIS A 202 -15.57 -2.48 -4.68
CA HIS A 202 -15.25 -2.02 -3.33
C HIS A 202 -14.45 -3.04 -2.53
N PHE A 203 -13.89 -2.62 -1.38
CA PHE A 203 -13.10 -3.48 -0.50
C PHE A 203 -13.87 -4.69 0.03
N THR A 204 -13.17 -5.82 0.11
CA THR A 204 -13.58 -6.97 0.90
C THR A 204 -12.60 -7.22 2.04
N TYR A 205 -13.11 -7.63 3.21
CA TYR A 205 -12.25 -8.13 4.29
C TYR A 205 -11.83 -9.59 4.06
N GLU A 206 -12.55 -10.33 3.21
CA GLU A 206 -12.26 -11.72 2.82
C GLU A 206 -11.13 -11.80 1.79
N TRP A 207 -9.93 -11.32 2.21
CA TRP A 207 -8.79 -11.18 1.30
C TRP A 207 -8.23 -12.50 0.78
N GLU A 208 -8.53 -13.59 1.46
CA GLU A 208 -8.27 -14.95 0.97
C GLU A 208 -8.90 -15.24 -0.40
N ARG A 209 -10.03 -14.60 -0.73
CA ARG A 209 -10.73 -14.83 -2.00
C ARG A 209 -9.98 -14.25 -3.22
N PRO A 210 -9.61 -12.96 -3.26
CA PRO A 210 -8.80 -12.44 -4.36
C PRO A 210 -7.40 -13.06 -4.40
N VAL A 211 -6.77 -13.34 -3.25
CA VAL A 211 -5.48 -14.04 -3.19
C VAL A 211 -5.60 -15.43 -3.80
N LYS A 212 -6.63 -16.20 -3.44
CA LYS A 212 -6.89 -17.52 -4.03
C LYS A 212 -7.02 -17.44 -5.55
N ALA A 213 -7.75 -16.45 -6.09
CA ALA A 213 -7.92 -16.28 -7.53
C ALA A 213 -6.57 -16.08 -8.24
N VAL A 214 -5.66 -15.26 -7.66
CA VAL A 214 -4.31 -15.06 -8.21
C VAL A 214 -3.48 -16.34 -8.13
N LEU A 215 -3.48 -17.03 -6.98
CA LEU A 215 -2.74 -18.28 -6.80
C LEU A 215 -3.24 -19.39 -7.74
N ASP A 216 -4.54 -19.48 -7.97
CA ASP A 216 -5.14 -20.45 -8.91
C ASP A 216 -4.75 -20.14 -10.35
N TYR A 217 -4.82 -18.87 -10.75
CA TYR A 217 -4.53 -18.44 -12.12
C TYR A 217 -3.10 -18.73 -12.55
N PHE A 218 -2.14 -18.52 -11.66
CA PHE A 218 -0.72 -18.75 -11.92
C PHE A 218 -0.23 -20.12 -11.41
N ALA A 219 -1.11 -20.96 -10.86
CA ALA A 219 -0.77 -22.25 -10.26
C ALA A 219 0.35 -22.17 -9.20
N LEU A 220 0.30 -21.16 -8.33
CA LEU A 220 1.31 -20.89 -7.31
C LEU A 220 1.07 -21.68 -6.03
N SER A 221 2.16 -22.09 -5.39
CA SER A 221 2.20 -22.71 -4.08
C SER A 221 3.51 -22.40 -3.36
N ASP A 222 3.57 -22.58 -2.05
CA ASP A 222 4.73 -22.25 -1.19
C ASP A 222 5.21 -20.79 -1.37
N VAL A 223 4.25 -19.85 -1.32
CA VAL A 223 4.54 -18.43 -1.54
C VAL A 223 4.77 -17.68 -0.23
N THR A 224 5.55 -16.61 -0.33
CA THR A 224 5.58 -15.53 0.67
C THR A 224 4.60 -14.43 0.26
N ILE A 225 3.64 -14.09 1.11
CA ILE A 225 2.77 -12.94 0.89
C ILE A 225 3.30 -11.71 1.65
N ILE A 226 3.34 -10.56 0.96
CA ILE A 226 3.72 -9.27 1.54
C ILE A 226 2.55 -8.30 1.37
N GLY A 227 2.00 -7.81 2.47
CA GLY A 227 0.93 -6.82 2.45
C GLY A 227 1.33 -5.53 3.15
N ALA A 228 1.29 -4.40 2.43
CA ALA A 228 1.66 -3.07 2.95
C ALA A 228 0.46 -2.32 3.55
N SER A 229 0.66 -1.56 4.61
CA SER A 229 -0.38 -0.75 5.26
C SER A 229 -1.54 -1.61 5.76
N LEU A 230 -2.79 -1.38 5.33
CA LEU A 230 -3.91 -2.29 5.59
C LEU A 230 -3.59 -3.73 5.14
N GLY A 231 -2.68 -3.89 4.19
CA GLY A 231 -2.14 -5.20 3.81
C GLY A 231 -1.49 -5.96 4.96
N GLY A 232 -1.02 -5.26 6.01
CA GLY A 232 -0.54 -5.86 7.25
C GLY A 232 -1.61 -6.67 8.00
N MET A 233 -2.90 -6.42 7.74
CA MET A 233 -4.01 -7.23 8.19
C MET A 233 -4.50 -8.20 7.10
N LEU A 234 -4.55 -7.73 5.84
CA LEU A 234 -5.12 -8.51 4.73
C LEU A 234 -4.25 -9.73 4.37
N ALA A 235 -2.91 -9.61 4.42
CA ALA A 235 -2.00 -10.71 4.14
C ALA A 235 -2.06 -11.82 5.22
N PRO A 236 -1.99 -11.54 6.53
CA PRO A 236 -2.23 -12.54 7.57
C PRO A 236 -3.62 -13.19 7.46
N ARG A 237 -4.64 -12.39 7.14
CA ARG A 237 -5.98 -12.94 6.91
C ARG A 237 -6.00 -13.94 5.76
N ALA A 238 -5.40 -13.60 4.63
CA ALA A 238 -5.32 -14.54 3.51
C ALA A 238 -4.64 -15.84 3.91
N ALA A 239 -3.53 -15.76 4.65
CA ALA A 239 -2.78 -16.92 5.12
C ALA A 239 -3.57 -17.81 6.11
N ALA A 240 -4.48 -17.23 6.91
CA ALA A 240 -5.34 -17.98 7.80
C ALA A 240 -6.30 -18.95 7.07
N PHE A 241 -6.56 -18.73 5.78
CA PHE A 241 -7.53 -19.50 5.00
C PHE A 241 -6.96 -20.09 3.70
N GLU A 242 -5.70 -19.79 3.36
CA GLU A 242 -5.05 -20.24 2.13
C GLU A 242 -3.71 -20.93 2.46
N SER A 243 -3.71 -22.24 2.45
CA SER A 243 -2.58 -23.07 2.88
C SER A 243 -1.36 -23.03 1.94
N ARG A 244 -1.52 -22.51 0.71
CA ARG A 244 -0.40 -22.31 -0.23
C ARG A 244 0.51 -21.14 0.16
N ILE A 245 0.09 -20.32 1.12
CA ILE A 245 0.91 -19.28 1.73
C ILE A 245 1.71 -19.92 2.87
N SER A 246 3.02 -19.93 2.75
CA SER A 246 3.93 -20.52 3.75
C SER A 246 4.55 -19.47 4.67
N ARG A 247 4.73 -18.25 4.18
CA ARG A 247 5.37 -17.13 4.88
C ARG A 247 4.56 -15.86 4.70
N VAL A 248 4.44 -15.08 5.78
CA VAL A 248 3.65 -13.84 5.81
C VAL A 248 4.52 -12.68 6.26
N ILE A 249 4.50 -11.60 5.51
CA ILE A 249 5.07 -10.32 5.92
C ILE A 249 3.94 -9.32 6.07
N ALA A 250 3.56 -9.05 7.33
CA ALA A 250 2.66 -7.97 7.70
C ALA A 250 3.47 -6.66 7.72
N TRP A 251 3.51 -5.95 6.58
CA TRP A 251 4.24 -4.70 6.45
C TRP A 251 3.36 -3.53 6.90
N SER A 252 3.02 -3.55 8.10
CA SER A 252 2.47 -2.60 9.06
C SER A 252 1.86 -3.40 10.22
N ILE A 253 1.74 -2.77 11.37
CA ILE A 253 1.01 -3.31 12.53
C ILE A 253 -0.45 -2.94 12.33
N PHE A 254 -1.32 -3.93 12.14
CA PHE A 254 -2.71 -3.65 11.81
C PHE A 254 -3.67 -4.70 12.39
N PRO A 255 -3.79 -4.77 13.73
CA PRO A 255 -4.62 -5.79 14.36
C PRO A 255 -6.12 -5.60 14.13
N ASN A 256 -6.58 -4.33 14.07
CA ASN A 256 -8.00 -3.98 13.95
C ASN A 256 -8.19 -2.60 13.32
N PHE A 257 -8.84 -2.52 12.16
CA PHE A 257 -9.00 -1.27 11.44
C PHE A 257 -9.99 -0.30 12.10
N GLN A 258 -11.02 -0.80 12.78
CA GLN A 258 -11.94 0.08 13.51
C GLN A 258 -11.19 0.86 14.59
N ASP A 259 -10.29 0.21 15.30
CA ASP A 259 -9.51 0.85 16.36
C ASP A 259 -8.48 1.85 15.79
N VAL A 260 -7.87 1.56 14.64
CA VAL A 260 -7.04 2.52 13.90
C VAL A 260 -7.84 3.77 13.52
N LEU A 261 -9.02 3.60 12.89
CA LEU A 261 -9.90 4.69 12.50
C LEU A 261 -10.34 5.54 13.70
N LEU A 262 -10.76 4.88 14.78
CA LEU A 262 -11.19 5.58 16.00
C LEU A 262 -10.02 6.28 16.70
N SER A 263 -8.83 5.70 16.68
CA SER A 263 -7.61 6.31 17.24
C SER A 263 -7.22 7.59 16.50
N ALA A 264 -7.25 7.55 15.17
CA ALA A 264 -6.97 8.73 14.34
C ALA A 264 -7.97 9.87 14.59
N SER A 265 -9.25 9.55 14.82
CA SER A 265 -10.31 10.55 14.99
C SER A 265 -10.56 10.98 16.44
N GLN A 266 -10.28 10.13 17.43
CA GLN A 266 -10.63 10.34 18.84
C GLN A 266 -9.42 10.34 19.78
N GLY A 267 -8.24 9.96 19.30
CA GLY A 267 -7.05 9.69 20.12
C GLY A 267 -7.10 8.31 20.76
N ALA A 268 -6.01 7.55 20.62
CA ALA A 268 -5.90 6.19 21.14
C ALA A 268 -6.15 6.12 22.65
N GLY A 269 -6.93 5.15 23.11
CA GLY A 269 -7.19 4.87 24.53
C GLY A 269 -7.97 5.94 25.30
N THR A 270 -8.35 7.05 24.68
CA THR A 270 -9.10 8.17 25.33
C THR A 270 -10.50 7.76 25.75
N ARG A 271 -11.13 8.58 26.60
CA ARG A 271 -12.58 8.41 26.94
C ARG A 271 -13.47 8.50 25.71
N GLN A 272 -13.14 9.39 24.77
CA GLN A 272 -13.85 9.56 23.51
C GLN A 272 -13.74 8.32 22.63
N PHE A 273 -12.57 7.74 22.51
CA PHE A 273 -12.34 6.47 21.81
C PHE A 273 -13.22 5.34 22.40
N LYS A 274 -13.17 5.15 23.71
CA LYS A 274 -13.95 4.11 24.39
C LYS A 274 -15.45 4.32 24.25
N LEU A 275 -15.90 5.59 24.33
CA LEU A 275 -17.29 5.94 24.13
C LEU A 275 -17.75 5.71 22.69
N ALA A 276 -16.96 6.10 21.70
CA ALA A 276 -17.26 5.86 20.29
C ALA A 276 -17.40 4.36 20.00
N LYS A 277 -16.45 3.53 20.46
CA LYS A 277 -16.51 2.07 20.34
C LYS A 277 -17.78 1.49 20.98
N LYS A 278 -18.13 1.95 22.19
CA LYS A 278 -19.36 1.54 22.88
C LYS A 278 -20.62 1.96 22.12
N LEU A 279 -20.68 3.19 21.61
CA LEU A 279 -21.84 3.67 20.84
C LEU A 279 -22.03 2.89 19.53
N ILE A 280 -20.93 2.52 18.87
CA ILE A 280 -20.97 1.66 17.67
C ILE A 280 -21.50 0.27 18.03
N SER A 281 -20.97 -0.36 19.07
CA SER A 281 -21.40 -1.69 19.52
C SER A 281 -22.85 -1.74 20.00
N MET A 282 -23.36 -0.62 20.55
CA MET A 282 -24.77 -0.46 20.96
C MET A 282 -25.69 -0.02 19.80
N HIS A 283 -25.20 0.03 18.57
CA HIS A 283 -25.93 0.44 17.38
C HIS A 283 -26.54 1.87 17.46
N CYS A 284 -25.89 2.79 18.17
CA CYS A 284 -26.33 4.18 18.35
C CYS A 284 -26.03 5.04 17.10
N ARG A 285 -26.55 4.62 15.92
CA ARG A 285 -26.27 5.19 14.60
C ARG A 285 -26.38 6.72 14.54
N SER A 286 -27.51 7.29 15.04
CA SER A 286 -27.74 8.74 14.97
C SER A 286 -26.71 9.55 15.76
N ILE A 287 -26.28 9.04 16.92
CA ILE A 287 -25.27 9.70 17.75
C ILE A 287 -23.89 9.64 17.09
N VAL A 288 -23.51 8.46 16.61
CA VAL A 288 -22.24 8.27 15.90
C VAL A 288 -22.16 9.18 14.68
N ASN A 289 -23.18 9.20 13.84
CA ASN A 289 -23.25 10.05 12.66
C ASN A 289 -23.15 11.54 13.02
N LEU A 290 -23.84 11.99 14.10
CA LEU A 290 -23.76 13.37 14.56
C LEU A 290 -22.34 13.74 15.01
N VAL A 291 -21.68 12.87 15.78
CA VAL A 291 -20.31 13.10 16.28
C VAL A 291 -19.32 13.21 15.12
N PHE A 292 -19.36 12.27 14.19
CA PHE A 292 -18.44 12.29 13.04
C PHE A 292 -18.72 13.48 12.11
N ARG A 293 -20.00 13.82 11.86
CA ARG A 293 -20.34 15.01 11.07
C ARG A 293 -19.77 16.29 11.68
N LYS A 294 -19.95 16.51 13.00
CA LYS A 294 -19.42 17.70 13.68
C LYS A 294 -17.89 17.75 13.65
N LYS A 295 -17.20 16.62 13.63
CA LYS A 295 -15.74 16.57 13.46
C LYS A 295 -15.33 16.90 12.03
N ALA A 296 -15.99 16.31 11.05
CA ALA A 296 -15.74 16.55 9.63
C ALA A 296 -16.00 18.02 9.21
N GLU A 297 -16.90 18.72 9.91
CA GLU A 297 -17.12 20.17 9.71
C GLU A 297 -15.92 21.02 10.17
N LYS A 298 -15.08 20.50 11.09
CA LYS A 298 -13.96 21.22 11.70
C LYS A 298 -12.59 20.76 11.20
N ASP A 299 -12.51 19.55 10.68
CA ASP A 299 -11.26 18.90 10.28
C ASP A 299 -11.44 18.27 8.90
N GLU A 300 -10.72 18.82 7.92
CA GLU A 300 -10.79 18.38 6.53
C GLU A 300 -10.26 16.96 6.35
N MET A 301 -9.26 16.53 7.12
CA MET A 301 -8.74 15.17 7.03
C MET A 301 -9.72 14.14 7.57
N VAL A 302 -10.45 14.48 8.64
CA VAL A 302 -11.58 13.64 9.12
C VAL A 302 -12.68 13.58 8.06
N ARG A 303 -13.02 14.71 7.43
CA ARG A 303 -13.97 14.76 6.34
C ARG A 303 -13.56 13.89 5.17
N TRP A 304 -12.32 14.07 4.69
CA TRP A 304 -11.78 13.26 3.58
C TRP A 304 -11.79 11.76 3.93
N GLY A 305 -11.28 11.39 5.11
CA GLY A 305 -11.23 9.98 5.52
C GLY A 305 -12.63 9.33 5.63
N LEU A 306 -13.65 10.10 6.05
CA LEU A 306 -15.03 9.61 6.06
C LEU A 306 -15.61 9.45 4.65
N GLU A 307 -15.41 10.44 3.77
CA GLU A 307 -15.96 10.38 2.42
C GLU A 307 -15.27 9.27 1.60
N HIS A 308 -13.93 9.21 1.67
CA HIS A 308 -13.17 8.13 1.05
C HIS A 308 -13.55 6.76 1.61
N GLY A 309 -13.65 6.63 2.94
CA GLY A 309 -14.04 5.37 3.57
C GLY A 309 -15.47 4.94 3.23
N LYS A 310 -16.42 5.86 3.18
CA LYS A 310 -17.79 5.53 2.71
C LYS A 310 -17.77 4.98 1.29
N TYR A 311 -17.01 5.61 0.41
CA TYR A 311 -16.86 5.16 -0.97
C TYR A 311 -16.15 3.81 -1.05
N ALA A 312 -14.95 3.70 -0.50
CA ALA A 312 -14.11 2.50 -0.64
C ALA A 312 -14.75 1.24 -0.03
N TYR A 313 -15.55 1.38 1.02
CA TYR A 313 -16.20 0.28 1.74
C TYR A 313 -17.72 0.22 1.56
N GLU A 314 -18.24 0.93 0.57
CA GLU A 314 -19.69 0.95 0.23
C GLU A 314 -20.60 1.24 1.44
N ALA A 315 -20.19 2.19 2.27
CA ALA A 315 -20.93 2.53 3.48
C ALA A 315 -21.84 3.76 3.27
N LYS A 316 -23.08 3.67 3.73
CA LYS A 316 -24.10 4.73 3.55
C LYS A 316 -23.82 5.98 4.39
N ASP A 317 -23.17 5.83 5.54
CA ASP A 317 -22.88 6.92 6.49
C ASP A 317 -21.69 6.56 7.39
N ALA A 318 -21.30 7.50 8.26
CA ALA A 318 -20.17 7.34 9.17
C ALA A 318 -20.31 6.14 10.13
N TYR A 319 -21.52 5.90 10.64
CA TYR A 319 -21.78 4.72 11.47
C TYR A 319 -21.59 3.43 10.67
N GLY A 320 -22.14 3.36 9.45
CA GLY A 320 -22.00 2.21 8.57
C GLY A 320 -20.55 1.93 8.25
N TYR A 321 -19.77 2.96 7.93
CA TYR A 321 -18.33 2.85 7.72
C TYR A 321 -17.61 2.34 8.97
N ALA A 322 -17.76 3.01 10.11
CA ALA A 322 -17.11 2.62 11.36
C ALA A 322 -17.51 1.21 11.83
N SER A 323 -18.79 0.84 11.65
CA SER A 323 -19.27 -0.51 11.95
C SER A 323 -18.70 -1.57 11.02
N ASN A 324 -18.59 -1.28 9.71
CA ASN A 324 -18.03 -2.19 8.72
C ASN A 324 -16.53 -2.46 8.99
N MET A 325 -15.80 -1.46 9.48
CA MET A 325 -14.38 -1.59 9.82
C MET A 325 -14.11 -2.61 10.93
N SER A 326 -15.08 -2.94 11.77
CA SER A 326 -14.91 -4.01 12.78
C SER A 326 -14.70 -5.41 12.17
N ARG A 327 -15.04 -5.60 10.89
CA ARG A 327 -14.79 -6.85 10.15
C ARG A 327 -13.35 -6.95 9.65
N TYR A 328 -12.66 -5.81 9.51
CA TYR A 328 -11.26 -5.74 9.08
C TYR A 328 -10.35 -5.86 10.28
N GLN A 329 -10.21 -7.08 10.78
CA GLN A 329 -9.37 -7.40 11.92
C GLN A 329 -8.75 -8.79 11.76
N MET A 330 -7.58 -8.98 12.36
CA MET A 330 -6.93 -10.26 12.42
C MET A 330 -7.09 -10.97 13.77
N LEU A 331 -7.48 -10.25 14.82
CA LEU A 331 -7.54 -10.80 16.19
C LEU A 331 -8.48 -12.01 16.30
N ASP A 332 -9.63 -11.99 15.60
CA ASP A 332 -10.62 -13.06 15.61
C ASP A 332 -10.19 -14.32 14.83
N ILE A 333 -9.13 -14.21 14.03
CA ILE A 333 -8.65 -15.29 13.17
C ILE A 333 -7.18 -15.65 13.44
N ALA A 334 -6.56 -15.00 14.40
CA ALA A 334 -5.14 -15.16 14.71
C ALA A 334 -4.76 -16.59 15.08
N ASP A 335 -5.69 -17.35 15.66
CA ASP A 335 -5.53 -18.78 15.98
C ASP A 335 -5.40 -19.69 14.75
N LYS A 336 -5.83 -19.21 13.58
CA LYS A 336 -5.75 -19.93 12.30
C LYS A 336 -4.46 -19.64 11.53
N ILE A 337 -3.70 -18.62 11.93
CA ILE A 337 -2.44 -18.27 11.30
C ILE A 337 -1.35 -19.17 11.88
N THR A 338 -0.83 -20.09 11.07
CA THR A 338 0.14 -21.11 11.45
C THR A 338 1.48 -20.99 10.74
N GLN A 339 1.60 -20.06 9.81
CA GLN A 339 2.77 -19.81 8.98
C GLN A 339 3.89 -19.12 9.77
N ASP A 340 5.07 -18.98 9.15
CA ASP A 340 6.06 -18.02 9.63
C ASP A 340 5.55 -16.61 9.37
N ILE A 341 5.66 -15.74 10.35
CA ILE A 341 5.23 -14.35 10.22
C ILE A 341 6.33 -13.36 10.63
N LEU A 342 6.54 -12.37 9.77
CA LEU A 342 7.28 -11.16 10.09
C LEU A 342 6.31 -9.99 10.21
N ILE A 343 6.26 -9.38 11.39
CA ILE A 343 5.55 -8.13 11.62
C ILE A 343 6.55 -6.98 11.52
N VAL A 344 6.25 -6.01 10.68
CA VAL A 344 7.06 -4.80 10.47
C VAL A 344 6.34 -3.59 11.02
N GLY A 345 6.96 -2.91 11.97
CA GLY A 345 6.41 -1.72 12.59
C GLY A 345 7.29 -0.48 12.42
N ALA A 346 6.73 0.67 12.77
CA ALA A 346 7.39 1.97 12.75
C ALA A 346 7.13 2.72 14.06
N ASN A 347 8.20 3.34 14.63
CA ASN A 347 8.08 3.97 15.96
C ASN A 347 7.35 5.32 15.93
N LYS A 348 7.16 5.91 14.76
CA LYS A 348 6.43 7.17 14.54
C LYS A 348 5.38 7.07 13.46
N ASP A 349 4.72 5.90 13.38
CA ASP A 349 3.58 5.73 12.52
C ASP A 349 2.43 6.64 12.98
N HIS A 350 2.01 7.55 12.13
CA HIS A 350 0.97 8.51 12.49
C HIS A 350 -0.46 7.98 12.29
N PHE A 351 -0.59 6.80 11.64
CA PHE A 351 -1.88 6.11 11.47
C PHE A 351 -2.09 5.04 12.54
N ILE A 352 -1.03 4.30 12.89
CA ILE A 352 -1.12 3.12 13.73
C ILE A 352 -0.58 3.42 15.14
N PRO A 353 -1.43 3.39 16.18
CA PRO A 353 -0.97 3.55 17.55
C PRO A 353 0.08 2.50 17.94
N TYR A 354 1.17 2.95 18.55
CA TYR A 354 2.29 2.09 18.93
C TYR A 354 1.88 0.94 19.87
N GLU A 355 0.86 1.18 20.71
CA GLU A 355 0.33 0.22 21.66
C GLU A 355 -0.28 -1.02 21.00
N MET A 356 -0.70 -0.93 19.73
CA MET A 356 -1.27 -2.05 18.97
C MET A 356 -0.27 -3.17 18.68
N ILE A 357 1.05 -2.91 18.79
CA ILE A 357 2.10 -3.92 18.67
C ILE A 357 1.84 -5.10 19.61
N GLY A 358 1.58 -4.77 20.88
CA GLY A 358 1.35 -5.79 21.92
C GLY A 358 0.09 -6.63 21.65
N GLU A 359 -0.96 -6.02 21.15
CA GLU A 359 -2.22 -6.71 20.80
C GLU A 359 -1.99 -7.74 19.70
N GLU A 360 -1.31 -7.33 18.62
CA GLU A 360 -1.03 -8.19 17.46
C GLU A 360 -0.12 -9.36 17.83
N ILE A 361 1.01 -9.09 18.50
CA ILE A 361 1.95 -10.13 18.93
C ILE A 361 1.29 -11.13 19.89
N ASN A 362 0.50 -10.65 20.83
CA ASN A 362 -0.17 -11.50 21.81
C ASN A 362 -1.27 -12.38 21.20
N ALA A 363 -1.84 -12.00 20.07
CA ALA A 363 -2.87 -12.79 19.38
C ALA A 363 -2.28 -13.98 18.61
N LEU A 364 -1.07 -13.86 18.07
CA LEU A 364 -0.43 -14.83 17.16
C LEU A 364 0.24 -15.99 17.91
N LYS A 365 -0.55 -16.86 18.56
CA LYS A 365 -0.02 -17.95 19.41
C LYS A 365 0.28 -19.25 18.66
N ASN A 366 -0.30 -19.44 17.48
CA ASN A 366 -0.22 -20.69 16.73
C ASN A 366 0.73 -20.62 15.52
N VAL A 367 1.37 -19.48 15.29
CA VAL A 367 2.32 -19.32 14.20
C VAL A 367 3.55 -20.21 14.41
N ARG A 368 4.12 -20.73 13.32
CA ARG A 368 5.33 -21.57 13.36
C ARG A 368 6.51 -20.78 13.91
N SER A 369 6.67 -19.54 13.46
CA SER A 369 7.60 -18.57 14.04
C SER A 369 7.06 -17.15 13.94
N LEU A 370 7.44 -16.28 14.89
CA LEU A 370 7.12 -14.88 14.89
C LEU A 370 8.39 -14.05 14.99
N THR A 371 8.60 -13.17 14.02
CA THR A 371 9.63 -12.14 14.06
C THR A 371 8.96 -10.78 14.10
N PHE A 372 9.42 -9.89 14.95
CA PHE A 372 9.01 -8.49 14.98
C PHE A 372 10.19 -7.58 14.69
N ARG A 373 10.05 -6.67 13.70
CA ARG A 373 11.05 -5.66 13.39
C ARG A 373 10.42 -4.27 13.53
N LEU A 374 10.87 -3.52 14.52
CA LEU A 374 10.54 -2.12 14.67
C LEU A 374 11.60 -1.27 13.96
N PHE A 375 11.19 -0.53 12.95
CA PHE A 375 12.01 0.49 12.33
C PHE A 375 11.81 1.84 13.04
N THR A 376 12.85 2.66 13.03
CA THR A 376 12.87 3.92 13.79
C THR A 376 13.17 5.13 12.91
N ASP A 377 12.84 6.30 13.42
CA ASP A 377 13.19 7.58 12.80
C ASP A 377 14.72 7.77 12.68
N LYS A 378 15.51 7.18 13.60
CA LYS A 378 16.98 7.18 13.49
C LYS A 378 17.51 6.43 12.26
N GLU A 379 16.73 5.49 11.75
CA GLU A 379 16.99 4.75 10.50
C GLU A 379 16.35 5.42 9.27
N SER A 380 15.69 6.58 9.46
CA SER A 380 14.82 7.23 8.47
C SER A 380 13.63 6.36 8.02
N ALA A 381 13.23 5.37 8.81
CA ALA A 381 12.20 4.39 8.51
C ALA A 381 11.08 4.34 9.58
N GLY A 382 10.99 5.36 10.43
CA GLY A 382 10.05 5.39 11.55
C GLY A 382 8.61 5.79 11.20
N ASN A 383 8.29 6.08 9.94
CA ASN A 383 6.97 6.49 9.49
C ASN A 383 6.17 5.30 8.92
N HIS A 384 4.89 5.52 8.65
CA HIS A 384 3.99 4.51 8.09
C HIS A 384 4.60 3.83 6.86
N CYS A 385 4.47 2.51 6.77
CA CYS A 385 5.14 1.67 5.76
C CYS A 385 6.63 1.99 5.59
N ASN A 386 7.27 2.49 6.64
CA ASN A 386 8.69 2.81 6.71
C ASN A 386 9.17 3.73 5.57
N CYS A 387 8.27 4.60 5.08
CA CYS A 387 8.58 5.63 4.10
C CYS A 387 9.80 6.43 4.55
N GLY A 388 10.76 6.63 3.65
CA GLY A 388 12.03 7.30 3.91
C GLY A 388 13.26 6.39 3.87
N ASN A 389 13.13 5.06 3.94
CA ASN A 389 14.26 4.14 3.75
C ASN A 389 13.83 2.77 3.21
N SER A 390 13.21 2.77 2.03
CA SER A 390 12.69 1.56 1.38
C SER A 390 13.75 0.49 1.18
N LYS A 391 14.99 0.89 0.83
CA LYS A 391 16.08 -0.08 0.67
C LYS A 391 16.32 -0.91 1.93
N LEU A 392 16.46 -0.27 3.08
CA LEU A 392 16.65 -0.96 4.36
C LEU A 392 15.50 -1.91 4.67
N VAL A 393 14.27 -1.50 4.35
CA VAL A 393 13.08 -2.31 4.56
C VAL A 393 13.15 -3.56 3.68
N PHE A 394 13.25 -3.41 2.36
CA PHE A 394 13.27 -4.56 1.45
C PHE A 394 14.46 -5.49 1.69
N ASP A 395 15.66 -4.97 2.02
CA ASP A 395 16.79 -5.80 2.42
C ASP A 395 16.45 -6.64 3.66
N THR A 396 15.75 -6.06 4.64
CA THR A 396 15.30 -6.78 5.84
C THR A 396 14.28 -7.87 5.51
N LEU A 397 13.29 -7.55 4.66
CA LEU A 397 12.27 -8.52 4.24
C LEU A 397 12.91 -9.71 3.50
N MET A 398 13.78 -9.44 2.53
CA MET A 398 14.47 -10.48 1.77
C MET A 398 15.36 -11.38 2.65
N ASN A 399 16.11 -10.78 3.57
CA ASN A 399 16.95 -11.55 4.50
C ASN A 399 16.12 -12.46 5.40
N TRP A 400 14.98 -11.97 5.89
CA TRP A 400 14.06 -12.79 6.69
C TRP A 400 13.48 -13.96 5.88
N ILE A 401 13.03 -13.73 4.65
CA ILE A 401 12.53 -14.80 3.77
C ILE A 401 13.60 -15.89 3.59
N LEU A 402 14.84 -15.50 3.30
CA LEU A 402 15.94 -16.44 3.09
C LEU A 402 16.26 -17.23 4.37
N GLN A 403 16.17 -16.59 5.55
CA GLN A 403 16.35 -17.25 6.83
C GLN A 403 15.27 -18.30 7.06
N MET A 404 14.00 -17.99 6.82
CA MET A 404 12.90 -18.95 7.00
C MET A 404 13.02 -20.12 6.04
N LYS A 405 13.34 -19.88 4.77
CA LYS A 405 13.56 -20.97 3.79
C LYS A 405 14.77 -21.85 4.11
N SER A 406 15.78 -21.32 4.76
CA SER A 406 16.92 -22.14 5.20
C SER A 406 16.56 -23.04 6.39
N ALA A 407 15.60 -22.65 7.20
CA ALA A 407 15.10 -23.46 8.31
C ALA A 407 14.17 -24.62 7.86
N ASP A 408 13.66 -24.56 6.65
CA ASP A 408 12.83 -25.62 6.02
C ASP A 408 13.65 -26.77 5.43
N ARG A 409 14.97 -26.64 5.35
CA ARG A 409 15.92 -27.66 4.82
C ARG A 409 16.54 -28.44 5.96
#